data_463061447cb6f857b15f37027242e081
#
_entry.id   463061447cb6f857b15f37027242e081
#
_cell.length_a   1.000
_cell.length_b   1.000
_cell.length_c   1.000
_cell.angle_alpha   90.00
_cell.angle_beta   90.00
_cell.angle_gamma   90.00
#
_symmetry.space_group_name_H-M   'P 1'
#
loop_
_entity.id
_entity.type
_entity.pdbx_description
1 polymer ?
#
loop_
_entity_poly.entity_id
_entity_poly.type
_entity_poly.pdbx_seq_one_letter_code
_entity_poly.pdbx_strand_id
1 'polypeptide(L)'
;QIANVLQSMILTKEDKMVLTPTYHVFEMYKVHQDATYLPLELNCERKVVRDDRIVPMVSATASRDANGFIHISLSNVDLQESQEIELNLGEVKAKSVTGRILTANNIGDYNSFEKPSVVAPKEFTGAKVNKGSLKVTLPAKSIVVLEVK
;
A
#
# COMPACT_ATOMS: atom_id res chain seq x y z
N GLN A 1 -11.19 8.96 -15.19
CA GLN A 1 -12.65 8.92 -14.95
C GLN A 1 -12.91 8.48 -13.52
N ILE A 2 -13.78 9.18 -12.80
CA ILE A 2 -13.93 9.00 -11.34
C ILE A 2 -15.11 8.10 -11.02
N ALA A 3 -16.24 8.25 -11.71
CA ALA A 3 -17.47 7.54 -11.36
C ALA A 3 -18.11 6.83 -12.55
N ASN A 4 -18.77 5.71 -12.27
CA ASN A 4 -19.68 4.95 -13.17
C ASN A 4 -19.10 4.58 -14.55
N VAL A 5 -17.82 4.24 -14.59
CA VAL A 5 -17.12 3.74 -15.77
C VAL A 5 -16.39 2.46 -15.43
N LEU A 6 -15.92 1.73 -16.43
CA LEU A 6 -15.08 0.56 -16.22
C LEU A 6 -13.83 0.97 -15.41
N GLN A 7 -13.58 0.28 -14.31
CA GLN A 7 -12.48 0.57 -13.37
C GLN A 7 -12.58 1.95 -12.69
N SER A 8 -13.80 2.47 -12.51
CA SER A 8 -14.00 3.71 -11.78
C SER A 8 -13.62 3.59 -10.30
N MET A 9 -13.32 4.73 -9.68
CA MET A 9 -13.09 4.81 -8.24
C MET A 9 -14.38 4.71 -7.43
N ILE A 10 -15.47 5.27 -7.97
CA ILE A 10 -16.78 5.36 -7.30
C ILE A 10 -17.86 4.81 -8.23
N LEU A 11 -18.70 3.93 -7.71
CA LEU A 11 -19.91 3.46 -8.36
C LEU A 11 -21.12 4.03 -7.64
N THR A 12 -22.08 4.57 -8.39
CA THR A 12 -23.35 5.06 -7.87
C THR A 12 -24.53 4.41 -8.57
N LYS A 13 -25.56 4.10 -7.81
CA LYS A 13 -26.83 3.58 -8.33
C LYS A 13 -27.94 4.06 -7.41
N GLU A 14 -28.84 4.91 -7.91
CA GLU A 14 -29.91 5.52 -7.13
C GLU A 14 -29.34 6.28 -5.92
N ASP A 15 -29.71 5.93 -4.70
CA ASP A 15 -29.24 6.50 -3.43
C ASP A 15 -27.99 5.79 -2.86
N LYS A 16 -27.45 4.78 -3.57
CA LYS A 16 -26.30 3.98 -3.13
C LYS A 16 -25.02 4.42 -3.76
N MET A 17 -23.94 4.30 -2.99
CA MET A 17 -22.57 4.55 -3.44
C MET A 17 -21.65 3.41 -2.96
N VAL A 18 -20.72 3.01 -3.83
CA VAL A 18 -19.67 2.03 -3.52
C VAL A 18 -18.32 2.61 -3.86
N LEU A 19 -17.39 2.53 -2.91
CA LEU A 19 -15.98 2.86 -3.10
C LEU A 19 -15.25 1.60 -3.55
N THR A 20 -14.61 1.64 -4.71
CA THR A 20 -13.86 0.49 -5.24
C THR A 20 -12.50 0.36 -4.56
N PRO A 21 -11.80 -0.77 -4.69
CA PRO A 21 -10.42 -0.89 -4.22
C PRO A 21 -9.50 0.19 -4.79
N THR A 22 -9.72 0.61 -6.04
CA THR A 22 -8.97 1.71 -6.67
C THR A 22 -9.12 3.03 -5.91
N TYR A 23 -10.35 3.38 -5.46
CA TYR A 23 -10.56 4.55 -4.60
C TYR A 23 -9.70 4.50 -3.34
N HIS A 24 -9.68 3.35 -2.69
CA HIS A 24 -8.93 3.19 -1.44
C HIS A 24 -7.42 3.35 -1.65
N VAL A 25 -6.87 2.92 -2.79
CA VAL A 25 -5.45 3.16 -3.13
C VAL A 25 -5.17 4.66 -3.23
N PHE A 26 -5.99 5.41 -3.97
CA PHE A 26 -5.82 6.86 -4.09
C PHE A 26 -5.97 7.56 -2.74
N GLU A 27 -6.95 7.15 -1.93
CA GLU A 27 -7.16 7.70 -0.59
C GLU A 27 -5.97 7.44 0.34
N MET A 28 -5.41 6.23 0.30
CA MET A 28 -4.22 5.89 1.10
C MET A 28 -2.97 6.64 0.64
N TYR A 29 -2.80 6.84 -0.68
CA TYR A 29 -1.62 7.50 -1.26
C TYR A 29 -1.66 9.04 -1.19
N LYS A 30 -2.77 9.65 -0.78
CA LYS A 30 -2.86 11.11 -0.62
C LYS A 30 -1.82 11.70 0.34
N VAL A 31 -1.24 10.89 1.22
CA VAL A 31 -0.17 11.29 2.14
C VAL A 31 1.11 11.76 1.42
N HIS A 32 1.27 11.38 0.15
CA HIS A 32 2.39 11.82 -0.68
C HIS A 32 2.13 13.13 -1.44
N GLN A 33 0.88 13.63 -1.42
CA GLN A 33 0.54 14.89 -2.08
C GLN A 33 1.20 16.05 -1.32
N ASP A 34 1.81 16.98 -2.06
CA ASP A 34 2.53 18.13 -1.51
C ASP A 34 3.66 17.79 -0.52
N ALA A 35 4.09 16.53 -0.50
CA ALA A 35 5.18 16.05 0.35
C ALA A 35 6.51 16.04 -0.42
N THR A 36 7.61 16.15 0.31
CA THR A 36 8.95 16.06 -0.28
C THR A 36 9.31 14.60 -0.55
N TYR A 37 9.62 14.27 -1.81
CA TYR A 37 10.07 12.94 -2.19
C TYR A 37 11.37 12.57 -1.46
N LEU A 38 11.43 11.34 -0.97
CA LEU A 38 12.64 10.74 -0.40
C LEU A 38 13.12 9.61 -1.32
N PRO A 39 14.39 9.65 -1.81
CA PRO A 39 14.95 8.58 -2.60
C PRO A 39 14.99 7.29 -1.77
N LEU A 40 14.63 6.19 -2.41
CA LEU A 40 14.55 4.88 -1.78
C LEU A 40 15.18 3.84 -2.70
N GLU A 41 16.15 3.09 -2.16
CA GLU A 41 16.68 1.90 -2.82
C GLU A 41 16.01 0.67 -2.24
N LEU A 42 15.43 -0.15 -3.10
CA LEU A 42 14.72 -1.37 -2.71
C LEU A 42 15.43 -2.57 -3.32
N ASN A 43 15.94 -3.43 -2.46
CA ASN A 43 16.37 -4.77 -2.85
C ASN A 43 15.28 -5.77 -2.44
N CYS A 44 14.64 -6.39 -3.43
CA CYS A 44 13.55 -7.33 -3.20
C CYS A 44 13.64 -8.51 -4.15
N GLU A 45 12.93 -9.58 -3.83
CA GLU A 45 12.79 -10.73 -4.69
C GLU A 45 12.25 -10.34 -6.07
N ARG A 46 12.74 -11.00 -7.10
CA ARG A 46 12.29 -10.85 -8.49
C ARG A 46 11.85 -12.21 -9.01
N LYS A 47 10.68 -12.28 -9.60
CA LYS A 47 10.15 -13.52 -10.18
C LYS A 47 9.96 -13.40 -11.68
N VAL A 48 10.18 -14.49 -12.36
CA VAL A 48 9.79 -14.62 -13.77
C VAL A 48 8.27 -14.78 -13.81
N VAL A 49 7.64 -13.88 -14.52
CA VAL A 49 6.20 -13.92 -14.80
C VAL A 49 5.98 -14.33 -16.25
N ARG A 50 4.76 -14.19 -16.73
CA ARG A 50 4.40 -14.53 -18.11
C ARG A 50 5.38 -13.94 -19.15
N ASP A 51 5.71 -14.72 -20.18
CA ASP A 51 6.60 -14.35 -21.30
C ASP A 51 8.03 -14.00 -20.84
N ASP A 52 8.58 -14.72 -19.87
CA ASP A 52 9.94 -14.58 -19.31
C ASP A 52 10.27 -13.17 -18.77
N ARG A 53 9.27 -12.37 -18.48
CA ARG A 53 9.47 -11.06 -17.86
C ARG A 53 9.85 -11.21 -16.40
N ILE A 54 10.91 -10.55 -16.01
CA ILE A 54 11.37 -10.48 -14.63
C ILE A 54 10.73 -9.26 -13.96
N VAL A 55 9.94 -9.49 -12.94
CA VAL A 55 9.21 -8.43 -12.21
C VAL A 55 9.64 -8.42 -10.75
N PRO A 56 9.97 -7.25 -10.17
CA PRO A 56 10.17 -7.14 -8.73
C PRO A 56 8.85 -7.41 -8.02
N MET A 57 8.88 -8.22 -6.96
CA MET A 57 7.67 -8.58 -6.22
C MET A 57 7.17 -7.44 -5.33
N VAL A 58 8.05 -6.51 -4.98
CA VAL A 58 7.69 -5.33 -4.17
C VAL A 58 8.06 -4.06 -4.92
N SER A 59 7.19 -3.06 -4.81
CA SER A 59 7.52 -1.67 -5.13
C SER A 59 7.32 -0.78 -3.91
N ALA A 60 8.07 0.31 -3.85
CA ALA A 60 8.05 1.23 -2.73
C ALA A 60 8.18 2.69 -3.18
N THR A 61 7.58 3.59 -2.43
CA THR A 61 7.83 5.03 -2.52
C THR A 61 7.84 5.64 -1.13
N ALA A 62 8.61 6.70 -0.93
CA ALA A 62 8.70 7.39 0.35
C ALA A 62 8.64 8.91 0.16
N SER A 63 8.05 9.58 1.13
CA SER A 63 8.00 11.04 1.18
C SER A 63 8.00 11.55 2.62
N ARG A 64 8.33 12.84 2.79
CA ARG A 64 8.23 13.55 4.06
C ARG A 64 7.21 14.66 3.94
N ASP A 65 6.22 14.65 4.82
CA ASP A 65 5.21 15.69 4.87
C ASP A 65 5.71 16.99 5.54
N ALA A 66 4.87 18.02 5.55
CA ALA A 66 5.17 19.32 6.15
C ALA A 66 5.39 19.26 7.68
N ASN A 67 4.92 18.22 8.36
CA ASN A 67 5.10 18.00 9.79
C ASN A 67 6.39 17.23 10.10
N GLY A 68 7.12 16.79 9.07
CA GLY A 68 8.33 16.02 9.19
C GLY A 68 8.13 14.51 9.32
N PHE A 69 6.89 14.02 9.25
CA PHE A 69 6.60 12.58 9.27
C PHE A 69 6.97 11.95 7.94
N ILE A 70 7.48 10.72 8.01
CA ILE A 70 7.81 9.96 6.81
C ILE A 70 6.67 9.01 6.48
N HIS A 71 6.18 9.10 5.24
CA HIS A 71 5.21 8.17 4.69
C HIS A 71 5.90 7.23 3.72
N ILE A 72 5.63 5.93 3.87
CA ILE A 72 6.21 4.89 3.02
C ILE A 72 5.06 4.04 2.49
N SER A 73 4.90 4.02 1.17
CA SER A 73 3.96 3.12 0.51
C SER A 73 4.70 1.94 -0.06
N LEU A 74 4.19 0.74 0.22
CA LEU A 74 4.72 -0.55 -0.21
C LEU A 74 3.62 -1.33 -0.93
N SER A 75 3.94 -1.97 -2.04
CA SER A 75 3.01 -2.92 -2.67
C SER A 75 3.70 -4.25 -2.91
N ASN A 76 3.07 -5.36 -2.52
CA ASN A 76 3.47 -6.71 -2.84
C ASN A 76 2.53 -7.27 -3.91
N VAL A 77 3.08 -7.51 -5.11
CA VAL A 77 2.34 -8.05 -6.26
C VAL A 77 2.36 -9.58 -6.31
N ASP A 78 3.10 -10.24 -5.40
CA ASP A 78 3.06 -11.68 -5.27
C ASP A 78 1.65 -12.13 -4.83
N LEU A 79 1.10 -13.11 -5.52
CA LEU A 79 -0.26 -13.59 -5.25
C LEU A 79 -0.32 -14.59 -4.08
N GLN A 80 0.80 -15.13 -3.64
CA GLN A 80 0.85 -16.24 -2.70
C GLN A 80 1.76 -15.97 -1.50
N GLU A 81 2.89 -15.26 -1.72
CA GLU A 81 3.94 -15.15 -0.72
C GLU A 81 4.01 -13.74 -0.10
N SER A 82 4.19 -13.73 1.21
CA SER A 82 4.55 -12.51 1.93
C SER A 82 6.02 -12.18 1.71
N GLN A 83 6.38 -10.91 1.82
CA GLN A 83 7.75 -10.42 1.69
C GLN A 83 8.22 -9.81 3.01
N GLU A 84 9.38 -10.24 3.49
CA GLU A 84 10.06 -9.60 4.62
C GLU A 84 10.96 -8.50 4.10
N ILE A 85 10.72 -7.28 4.57
CA ILE A 85 11.45 -6.08 4.13
C ILE A 85 12.09 -5.41 5.33
N GLU A 86 13.35 -5.06 5.19
CA GLU A 86 14.03 -4.18 6.13
C GLU A 86 14.32 -2.83 5.45
N LEU A 87 13.74 -1.77 6.02
CA LEU A 87 13.91 -0.40 5.55
C LEU A 87 14.90 0.31 6.46
N ASN A 88 16.06 0.68 5.91
CA ASN A 88 17.02 1.53 6.61
C ASN A 88 16.55 2.98 6.53
N LEU A 89 16.34 3.61 7.67
CA LEU A 89 15.89 4.99 7.78
C LEU A 89 17.03 6.02 7.80
N GLY A 90 18.28 5.57 7.65
CA GLY A 90 19.44 6.44 7.74
C GLY A 90 19.55 7.10 9.12
N GLU A 91 19.65 8.43 9.14
CA GLU A 91 19.76 9.22 10.36
C GLU A 91 18.41 9.46 11.06
N VAL A 92 17.30 9.01 10.49
CA VAL A 92 15.97 9.21 11.06
C VAL A 92 15.78 8.34 12.29
N LYS A 93 15.58 8.97 13.43
CA LYS A 93 15.29 8.29 14.70
C LYS A 93 13.78 8.05 14.82
N ALA A 94 13.29 6.98 14.18
CA ALA A 94 11.91 6.60 14.31
C ALA A 94 11.56 6.19 15.75
N LYS A 95 10.50 6.79 16.30
CA LYS A 95 9.96 6.47 17.62
C LYS A 95 8.80 5.48 17.54
N SER A 96 8.00 5.61 16.50
CA SER A 96 6.83 4.77 16.27
C SER A 96 6.55 4.61 14.78
N VAL A 97 5.81 3.57 14.45
CA VAL A 97 5.26 3.34 13.12
C VAL A 97 3.81 2.91 13.25
N THR A 98 2.96 3.50 12.45
CA THR A 98 1.57 3.09 12.24
C THR A 98 1.36 2.80 10.77
N GLY A 99 0.33 2.04 10.42
CA GLY A 99 0.10 1.70 9.03
C GLY A 99 -1.33 1.32 8.72
N ARG A 100 -1.65 1.39 7.43
CA ARG A 100 -2.90 0.88 6.86
C ARG A 100 -2.58 -0.09 5.75
N ILE A 101 -3.39 -1.14 5.62
CA ILE A 101 -3.27 -2.16 4.59
C ILE A 101 -4.56 -2.28 3.79
N LEU A 102 -4.42 -2.40 2.48
CA LEU A 102 -5.45 -2.85 1.56
C LEU A 102 -5.03 -4.20 0.99
N THR A 103 -5.82 -5.22 1.23
CA THR A 103 -5.60 -6.59 0.74
C THR A 103 -6.93 -7.32 0.63
N ALA A 104 -6.92 -8.45 -0.06
CA ALA A 104 -8.08 -9.32 -0.24
C ALA A 104 -7.69 -10.80 -0.11
N ASN A 105 -8.66 -11.66 0.20
CA ASN A 105 -8.43 -13.10 0.27
C ASN A 105 -8.14 -13.67 -1.14
N ASN A 106 -8.93 -13.23 -2.12
CA ASN A 106 -8.78 -13.64 -3.51
C ASN A 106 -8.50 -12.45 -4.42
N ILE A 107 -7.77 -12.68 -5.51
CA ILE A 107 -7.45 -11.64 -6.49
C ILE A 107 -8.69 -11.07 -7.20
N GLY A 108 -9.79 -11.83 -7.25
CA GLY A 108 -11.04 -11.43 -7.84
C GLY A 108 -12.03 -10.76 -6.87
N ASP A 109 -11.67 -10.54 -5.62
CA ASP A 109 -12.55 -9.89 -4.66
C ASP A 109 -12.77 -8.42 -5.03
N TYR A 110 -14.01 -7.97 -4.95
CA TYR A 110 -14.42 -6.61 -5.29
C TYR A 110 -15.56 -6.11 -4.40
N ASN A 111 -15.76 -4.82 -4.39
CA ASN A 111 -16.87 -4.18 -3.69
C ASN A 111 -18.07 -4.04 -4.63
N SER A 112 -19.26 -4.42 -4.16
CA SER A 112 -20.52 -4.29 -4.88
C SER A 112 -21.57 -3.54 -4.06
N PHE A 113 -22.71 -3.21 -4.64
CA PHE A 113 -23.82 -2.55 -3.93
C PHE A 113 -24.41 -3.43 -2.81
N GLU A 114 -24.30 -4.75 -2.94
CA GLU A 114 -24.73 -5.72 -1.93
C GLU A 114 -23.66 -5.95 -0.85
N LYS A 115 -22.39 -5.80 -1.24
CA LYS A 115 -21.23 -6.00 -0.35
C LYS A 115 -20.20 -4.86 -0.56
N PRO A 116 -20.45 -3.68 0.00
CA PRO A 116 -19.68 -2.46 -0.34
C PRO A 116 -18.28 -2.39 0.28
N SER A 117 -17.93 -3.29 1.19
CA SER A 117 -16.68 -3.23 1.97
C SER A 117 -15.94 -4.58 2.05
N VAL A 118 -16.01 -5.40 1.00
CA VAL A 118 -15.26 -6.66 0.92
C VAL A 118 -13.75 -6.38 0.93
N VAL A 119 -13.35 -5.37 0.16
CA VAL A 119 -11.97 -4.89 0.08
C VAL A 119 -11.95 -3.44 0.57
N ALA A 120 -11.48 -3.25 1.79
CA ALA A 120 -11.39 -1.93 2.44
C ALA A 120 -10.10 -1.83 3.28
N PRO A 121 -9.55 -0.64 3.48
CA PRO A 121 -8.36 -0.44 4.29
C PRO A 121 -8.61 -0.86 5.75
N LYS A 122 -7.59 -1.52 6.32
CA LYS A 122 -7.57 -1.94 7.73
C LYS A 122 -6.30 -1.43 8.39
N GLU A 123 -6.25 -1.47 9.72
CA GLU A 123 -5.01 -1.24 10.46
C GLU A 123 -3.96 -2.28 10.08
N PHE A 124 -2.72 -1.84 9.92
CA PHE A 124 -1.59 -2.70 9.62
C PHE A 124 -0.63 -2.77 10.81
N THR A 125 -0.43 -3.96 11.32
CA THR A 125 0.41 -4.24 12.50
C THR A 125 1.71 -4.99 12.15
N GLY A 126 1.96 -5.25 10.87
CA GLY A 126 3.12 -5.99 10.37
C GLY A 126 4.41 -5.17 10.27
N ALA A 127 4.44 -3.92 10.75
CA ALA A 127 5.64 -3.08 10.77
C ALA A 127 6.10 -2.82 12.21
N LYS A 128 7.42 -2.88 12.43
CA LYS A 128 8.04 -2.63 13.74
C LYS A 128 9.33 -1.80 13.60
N VAL A 129 9.51 -0.83 14.48
CA VAL A 129 10.78 -0.10 14.61
C VAL A 129 11.82 -1.01 15.26
N ASN A 130 13.01 -1.09 14.68
CA ASN A 130 14.12 -1.89 15.18
C ASN A 130 15.45 -1.12 15.03
N LYS A 131 15.94 -0.48 16.10
CA LYS A 131 17.27 0.17 16.18
C LYS A 131 17.67 0.98 14.92
N GLY A 132 16.80 1.86 14.44
CA GLY A 132 17.08 2.72 13.27
C GLY A 132 16.68 2.14 11.92
N SER A 133 16.06 0.96 11.92
CA SER A 133 15.39 0.38 10.74
C SER A 133 13.92 0.08 11.03
N LEU A 134 13.14 -0.16 9.98
CA LEU A 134 11.81 -0.76 10.08
C LEU A 134 11.86 -2.17 9.50
N LYS A 135 11.35 -3.12 10.27
CA LYS A 135 11.05 -4.46 9.74
C LYS A 135 9.58 -4.54 9.40
N VAL A 136 9.29 -4.98 8.18
CA VAL A 136 7.93 -5.05 7.63
C VAL A 136 7.69 -6.44 7.06
N THR A 137 6.68 -7.14 7.58
CA THR A 137 6.14 -8.35 6.98
C THR A 137 4.99 -7.94 6.07
N LEU A 138 5.24 -7.85 4.77
CA LEU A 138 4.30 -7.39 3.77
C LEU A 138 3.51 -8.57 3.19
N PRO A 139 2.22 -8.73 3.50
CA PRO A 139 1.43 -9.85 3.02
C PRO A 139 1.35 -9.92 1.50
N ALA A 140 1.08 -11.10 0.95
CA ALA A 140 0.77 -11.27 -0.46
C ALA A 140 -0.42 -10.39 -0.89
N LYS A 141 -0.46 -9.94 -2.15
CA LYS A 141 -1.58 -9.17 -2.73
C LYS A 141 -1.95 -7.95 -1.89
N SER A 142 -0.96 -7.19 -1.43
CA SER A 142 -1.24 -6.09 -0.50
C SER A 142 -0.62 -4.77 -0.93
N ILE A 143 -1.29 -3.71 -0.51
CA ILE A 143 -0.78 -2.34 -0.53
C ILE A 143 -0.78 -1.86 0.91
N VAL A 144 0.35 -1.38 1.38
CA VAL A 144 0.55 -0.86 2.73
C VAL A 144 1.05 0.57 2.65
N VAL A 145 0.48 1.44 3.47
CA VAL A 145 1.00 2.79 3.70
C VAL A 145 1.35 2.93 5.17
N LEU A 146 2.60 3.27 5.43
CA LEU A 146 3.17 3.47 6.77
C LEU A 146 3.33 4.97 7.05
N GLU A 147 3.13 5.35 8.30
CA GLU A 147 3.51 6.64 8.85
C GLU A 147 4.54 6.42 9.97
N VAL A 148 5.71 7.04 9.83
CA VAL A 148 6.86 6.95 10.74
C VAL A 148 7.05 8.27 11.45
N LYS A 149 7.06 8.22 12.80
CA LYS A 149 7.24 9.40 13.68
C LYS A 149 8.49 9.29 14.51
#